data_c3d5c28388005dceef5f4365591b545c
#
_entry.id   c3d5c28388005dceef5f4365591b545c
#
_cell.length_a   1.000
_cell.length_b   1.000
_cell.length_c   1.000
_cell.angle_alpha   90.00
_cell.angle_beta   90.00
_cell.angle_gamma   90.00
#
_symmetry.space_group_name_H-M   'P 1'
#
loop_
_entity.id
_entity.type
_entity.pdbx_description
1 polymer ?
#
loop_
_entity_poly.entity_id
_entity_poly.type
_entity_poly.pdbx_seq_one_letter_code
_entity_poly.pdbx_strand_id
1 'polypeptide(L)'
;MSDSLSSASLLLPRDDGFKLECSFDFPNSGITVLFGASGSGKTTVLRCIAGLERARGFVKVDGVYWQNDAQKLFLPTWERPLGYVFQEASLFPHMTAKQNIEFAVKRSKSADARSRMEEAIDLLGIRGLLGRKPAQ
;
A
#
# COMPACT_ATOMS: atom_id res chain seq x y z
N MET A 1 -25.41 6.36 11.15
CA MET A 1 -24.20 5.56 10.81
C MET A 1 -23.01 6.40 11.19
N SER A 2 -22.26 6.00 12.18
CA SER A 2 -21.00 6.68 12.47
C SER A 2 -20.04 6.31 11.36
N ASP A 3 -19.68 7.28 10.52
CA ASP A 3 -18.52 7.15 9.65
C ASP A 3 -17.31 7.00 10.57
N SER A 4 -16.95 5.74 10.87
CA SER A 4 -15.76 5.47 11.65
C SER A 4 -14.57 5.87 10.78
N LEU A 5 -13.89 6.94 11.19
CA LEU A 5 -12.68 7.37 10.49
C LEU A 5 -11.54 6.38 10.74
N SER A 6 -10.72 6.20 9.75
CA SER A 6 -9.39 5.65 9.91
C SER A 6 -8.47 6.72 10.48
N SER A 7 -7.46 6.35 11.22
CA SER A 7 -6.54 7.29 11.86
C SER A 7 -5.12 6.74 11.96
N ALA A 8 -4.16 7.64 11.93
CA ALA A 8 -2.76 7.31 12.14
C ALA A 8 -2.05 8.38 12.97
N SER A 9 -1.18 7.95 13.85
CA SER A 9 -0.25 8.81 14.58
C SER A 9 1.13 8.19 14.50
N LEU A 10 2.06 8.89 13.87
CA LEU A 10 3.36 8.36 13.46
C LEU A 10 4.48 9.28 13.92
N LEU A 11 5.48 8.72 14.57
CA LEU A 11 6.72 9.37 14.95
C LEU A 11 7.90 8.53 14.46
N LEU A 12 8.69 9.07 13.54
CA LEU A 12 9.87 8.41 13.00
C LEU A 12 11.05 9.40 12.93
N PRO A 13 11.93 9.41 13.94
CA PRO A 13 13.20 10.12 13.86
C PRO A 13 14.18 9.31 12.99
N ARG A 14 15.00 10.00 12.20
CA ARG A 14 16.10 9.44 11.43
C ARG A 14 17.43 10.06 11.80
N ASP A 15 18.50 9.33 11.59
CA ASP A 15 19.87 9.77 11.92
C ASP A 15 20.36 10.93 11.05
N ASP A 16 19.75 11.15 9.88
CA ASP A 16 20.03 12.27 8.96
C ASP A 16 19.40 13.61 9.37
N GLY A 17 18.76 13.65 10.54
CA GLY A 17 18.05 14.83 11.05
C GLY A 17 16.61 14.96 10.58
N PHE A 18 16.13 14.08 9.69
CA PHE A 18 14.73 14.05 9.33
C PHE A 18 13.89 13.47 10.47
N LYS A 19 12.79 14.12 10.77
CA LYS A 19 11.81 13.66 11.76
C LYS A 19 10.43 13.70 11.15
N LEU A 20 9.82 12.55 10.98
CA LEU A 20 8.40 12.47 10.67
C LEU A 20 7.60 12.50 11.97
N GLU A 21 6.70 13.45 12.10
CA GLU A 21 5.76 13.54 13.20
C GLU A 21 4.42 14.02 12.64
N CYS A 22 3.43 13.15 12.62
CA CYS A 22 2.11 13.48 12.10
C CYS A 22 1.02 12.68 12.79
N SER A 23 -0.17 13.29 12.91
CA SER A 23 -1.38 12.65 13.36
C SER A 23 -2.53 13.16 12.51
N PHE A 24 -3.33 12.26 11.95
CA PHE A 24 -4.43 12.61 11.07
C PHE A 24 -5.49 11.52 11.01
N ASP A 25 -6.69 11.94 10.64
CA ASP A 25 -7.81 11.06 10.35
C ASP A 25 -8.12 11.09 8.86
N PHE A 26 -8.65 10.01 8.34
CA PHE A 26 -9.06 9.92 6.93
C PHE A 26 -10.31 9.04 6.78
N PRO A 27 -11.16 9.31 5.77
CA PRO A 27 -12.36 8.51 5.52
C PRO A 27 -12.01 7.06 5.14
N ASN A 28 -12.89 6.12 5.49
CA ASN A 28 -12.76 4.71 5.12
C ASN A 28 -13.11 4.44 3.66
N SER A 29 -13.67 5.42 2.95
CA SER A 29 -14.09 5.31 1.55
C SER A 29 -13.67 6.51 0.73
N GLY A 30 -13.66 6.37 -0.59
CA GLY A 30 -13.27 7.42 -1.51
C GLY A 30 -11.76 7.56 -1.67
N ILE A 31 -11.32 8.73 -2.09
CA ILE A 31 -9.91 9.04 -2.34
C ILE A 31 -9.46 10.11 -1.35
N THR A 32 -8.43 9.81 -0.59
CA THR A 32 -7.75 10.78 0.27
C THR A 32 -6.39 11.12 -0.34
N VAL A 33 -6.12 12.41 -0.50
CA VAL A 33 -4.87 12.89 -1.09
C VAL A 33 -3.95 13.43 0.00
N LEU A 34 -2.72 12.94 0.02
CA LEU A 34 -1.66 13.47 0.86
C LEU A 34 -0.82 14.43 0.02
N PHE A 35 -0.91 15.72 0.35
CA PHE A 35 -0.27 16.80 -0.40
C PHE A 35 0.84 17.46 0.41
N GLY A 36 1.93 17.83 -0.26
CA GLY A 36 3.05 18.54 0.36
C GLY A 36 4.25 18.64 -0.57
N ALA A 37 5.23 19.44 -0.18
CA ALA A 37 6.48 19.61 -0.91
C ALA A 37 7.26 18.30 -1.05
N SER A 38 8.11 18.21 -2.07
CA SER A 38 9.05 17.10 -2.20
C SER A 38 9.95 17.00 -0.95
N GLY A 39 10.15 15.78 -0.44
CA GLY A 39 10.93 15.55 0.77
C GLY A 39 10.19 15.84 2.08
N SER A 40 8.89 16.16 2.06
CA SER A 40 8.10 16.41 3.28
C SER A 40 7.69 15.12 4.04
N GLY A 41 7.98 13.94 3.49
CA GLY A 41 7.70 12.67 4.16
C GLY A 41 6.44 11.95 3.70
N LYS A 42 5.79 12.37 2.61
CA LYS A 42 4.57 11.73 2.08
C LYS A 42 4.74 10.24 1.81
N THR A 43 5.81 9.87 1.12
CA THR A 43 6.14 8.47 0.83
C THR A 43 6.38 7.69 2.12
N THR A 44 7.07 8.29 3.08
CA THR A 44 7.33 7.69 4.40
C THR A 44 6.03 7.41 5.16
N VAL A 45 5.07 8.34 5.13
CA VAL A 45 3.73 8.14 5.73
C VAL A 45 3.03 6.93 5.11
N LEU A 46 2.98 6.86 3.77
CA LEU A 46 2.35 5.73 3.08
C LEU A 46 3.05 4.40 3.40
N ARG A 47 4.38 4.39 3.46
CA ARG A 47 5.16 3.21 3.84
C ARG A 47 4.88 2.75 5.27
N CYS A 48 4.75 3.69 6.20
CA CYS A 48 4.39 3.39 7.60
C CYS A 48 2.98 2.81 7.72
N ILE A 49 2.00 3.37 7.01
CA ILE A 49 0.63 2.84 6.99
C ILE A 49 0.61 1.42 6.40
N ALA A 50 1.39 1.17 5.38
CA ALA A 50 1.49 -0.16 4.76
C ALA A 50 2.30 -1.17 5.60
N GLY A 51 3.05 -0.74 6.61
CA GLY A 51 3.92 -1.61 7.39
C GLY A 51 5.26 -1.92 6.74
N LEU A 52 5.62 -1.21 5.67
CA LEU A 52 6.91 -1.32 4.98
C LEU A 52 8.02 -0.57 5.72
N GLU A 53 7.65 0.33 6.61
CA GLU A 53 8.55 1.06 7.51
C GLU A 53 7.86 1.20 8.86
N ARG A 54 8.63 1.11 9.94
CA ARG A 54 8.07 1.14 11.29
C ARG A 54 8.34 2.47 11.97
N ALA A 55 7.31 3.29 12.09
CA ALA A 55 7.28 4.44 12.98
C ALA A 55 6.74 4.03 14.36
N ARG A 56 6.93 4.86 15.37
CA ARG A 56 6.25 4.74 16.66
C ARG A 56 4.84 5.30 16.55
N GLY A 57 3.90 4.72 17.26
CA GLY A 57 2.54 5.21 17.35
C GLY A 57 1.49 4.17 16.98
N PHE A 58 0.51 4.55 16.18
CA PHE A 58 -0.55 3.63 15.76
C PHE A 58 -1.03 3.90 14.34
N VAL A 59 -1.59 2.87 13.74
CA VAL A 59 -2.34 2.91 12.48
C VAL A 59 -3.63 2.12 12.68
N LYS A 60 -4.77 2.76 12.51
CA LYS A 60 -6.10 2.16 12.62
C LYS A 60 -6.86 2.40 11.33
N VAL A 61 -7.26 1.35 10.66
CA VAL A 61 -7.97 1.41 9.38
C VAL A 61 -9.28 0.66 9.49
N ASP A 62 -10.37 1.34 9.16
CA ASP A 62 -11.74 0.79 9.22
C ASP A 62 -12.03 0.07 10.56
N GLY A 63 -11.69 0.72 11.66
CA GLY A 63 -11.92 0.19 13.01
C GLY A 63 -10.90 -0.86 13.48
N VAL A 64 -9.97 -1.30 12.62
CA VAL A 64 -8.98 -2.33 12.93
C VAL A 64 -7.59 -1.73 13.10
N TYR A 65 -6.91 -2.03 14.19
CA TYR A 65 -5.51 -1.63 14.36
C TYR A 65 -4.59 -2.50 13.50
N TRP A 66 -3.85 -1.86 12.61
CA TRP A 66 -2.74 -2.47 11.89
C TRP A 66 -1.42 -2.33 12.65
N GLN A 67 -1.32 -1.31 13.46
CA GLN A 67 -0.27 -1.07 14.44
C GLN A 67 -0.85 -0.37 15.66
N ASN A 68 -0.43 -0.77 16.85
CA ASN A 68 -0.70 -0.06 18.09
C ASN A 68 0.39 -0.38 19.10
N ASP A 69 1.34 0.52 19.25
CA ASP A 69 2.51 0.30 20.11
C ASP A 69 2.14 0.20 21.59
N ALA A 70 1.06 0.88 22.03
CA ALA A 70 0.55 0.76 23.39
C ALA A 70 0.08 -0.66 23.72
N GLN A 71 -0.37 -1.41 22.73
CA GLN A 71 -0.81 -2.81 22.85
C GLN A 71 0.23 -3.81 22.32
N LYS A 72 1.42 -3.35 21.94
CA LYS A 72 2.48 -4.17 21.33
C LYS A 72 2.00 -4.93 20.08
N LEU A 73 1.13 -4.31 19.28
CA LEU A 73 0.56 -4.88 18.08
C LEU A 73 1.19 -4.27 16.84
N PHE A 74 1.67 -5.13 15.95
CA PHE A 74 2.15 -4.74 14.63
C PHE A 74 1.84 -5.85 13.63
N LEU A 75 0.87 -5.59 12.74
CA LEU A 75 0.61 -6.51 11.62
C LEU A 75 1.67 -6.31 10.54
N PRO A 76 2.32 -7.37 10.08
CA PRO A 76 3.21 -7.28 8.94
C PRO A 76 2.42 -6.91 7.68
N THR A 77 3.09 -6.34 6.67
CA THR A 77 2.45 -5.84 5.45
C THR A 77 1.56 -6.88 4.76
N TRP A 78 2.01 -8.13 4.70
CA TRP A 78 1.26 -9.21 4.05
C TRP A 78 -0.02 -9.66 4.78
N GLU A 79 -0.21 -9.24 6.01
CA GLU A 79 -1.44 -9.45 6.78
C GLU A 79 -2.39 -8.24 6.73
N ARG A 80 -1.91 -7.10 6.24
CA ARG A 80 -2.74 -5.91 6.07
C ARG A 80 -3.54 -6.03 4.78
N PRO A 81 -4.88 -5.84 4.81
CA PRO A 81 -5.71 -5.90 3.60
C PRO A 81 -5.55 -4.63 2.76
N LEU A 82 -4.45 -4.52 2.05
CA LEU A 82 -4.09 -3.37 1.22
C LEU A 82 -3.45 -3.77 -0.11
N GLY A 83 -3.52 -2.86 -1.09
CA GLY A 83 -2.65 -2.84 -2.25
C GLY A 83 -1.72 -1.63 -2.17
N TYR A 84 -0.46 -1.80 -2.50
CA TYR A 84 0.53 -0.73 -2.50
C TYR A 84 1.12 -0.56 -3.90
N VAL A 85 1.01 0.65 -4.45
CA VAL A 85 1.60 1.00 -5.74
C VAL A 85 2.86 1.82 -5.47
N PHE A 86 4.02 1.28 -5.84
CA PHE A 86 5.31 1.95 -5.69
C PHE A 86 5.46 3.06 -6.73
N GLN A 87 6.23 4.09 -6.41
CA GLN A 87 6.54 5.18 -7.34
C GLN A 87 7.33 4.67 -8.56
N GLU A 88 8.21 3.72 -8.35
CA GLU A 88 8.96 3.05 -9.41
C GLU A 88 8.32 1.71 -9.78
N ALA A 89 8.44 1.31 -11.04
CA ALA A 89 7.96 0.01 -11.49
C ALA A 89 8.71 -1.12 -10.79
N SER A 90 7.99 -1.91 -9.99
CA SER A 90 8.55 -3.05 -9.25
C SER A 90 8.13 -4.37 -9.91
N LEU A 91 8.49 -4.55 -11.18
CA LEU A 91 8.22 -5.76 -11.95
C LEU A 91 9.42 -6.69 -11.94
N PHE A 92 9.15 -7.99 -12.00
CA PHE A 92 10.20 -9.00 -12.20
C PHE A 92 10.70 -8.94 -13.65
N PRO A 93 11.95 -8.53 -13.89
CA PRO A 93 12.45 -8.26 -15.25
C PRO A 93 12.60 -9.53 -16.12
N HIS A 94 12.71 -10.69 -15.49
CA HIS A 94 12.81 -11.99 -16.17
C HIS A 94 11.44 -12.59 -16.55
N MET A 95 10.35 -12.01 -16.08
CA MET A 95 8.97 -12.44 -16.34
C MET A 95 8.30 -11.53 -17.36
N THR A 96 7.39 -12.10 -18.17
CA THR A 96 6.49 -11.31 -19.01
C THR A 96 5.45 -10.54 -18.16
N ALA A 97 4.77 -9.57 -18.77
CA ALA A 97 3.68 -8.85 -18.09
C ALA A 97 2.61 -9.82 -17.54
N LYS A 98 2.21 -10.81 -18.34
CA LYS A 98 1.28 -11.86 -17.91
C LYS A 98 1.79 -12.62 -16.69
N GLN A 99 3.05 -13.07 -16.73
CA GLN A 99 3.65 -13.82 -15.61
C GLN A 99 3.77 -12.98 -14.34
N ASN A 100 4.07 -11.69 -14.44
CA ASN A 100 4.07 -10.76 -13.31
C ASN A 100 2.68 -10.67 -12.66
N ILE A 101 1.63 -10.52 -13.46
CA ILE A 101 0.25 -10.44 -12.96
C ILE A 101 -0.18 -11.78 -12.36
N GLU A 102 0.07 -12.88 -13.04
CA GLU A 102 -0.26 -14.24 -12.56
C GLU A 102 0.48 -14.59 -11.25
N PHE A 103 1.67 -14.05 -11.03
CA PHE A 103 2.41 -14.21 -9.80
C PHE A 103 1.61 -13.66 -8.60
N ALA A 104 0.97 -12.50 -8.75
CA ALA A 104 0.11 -11.92 -7.73
C ALA A 104 -1.18 -12.74 -7.54
N VAL A 105 -1.83 -13.16 -8.64
CA VAL A 105 -3.05 -13.97 -8.59
C VAL A 105 -2.85 -15.28 -7.84
N LYS A 106 -1.73 -15.98 -8.10
CA LYS A 106 -1.40 -17.24 -7.42
C LYS A 106 -1.22 -17.09 -5.90
N ARG A 107 -0.90 -15.89 -5.41
CA ARG A 107 -0.72 -15.59 -3.99
C ARG A 107 -1.94 -14.99 -3.34
N SER A 108 -2.91 -14.59 -4.15
CA SER A 108 -4.17 -14.06 -3.63
C SER A 108 -4.98 -15.20 -2.99
N LYS A 109 -5.56 -14.91 -1.84
CA LYS A 109 -6.52 -15.79 -1.16
C LYS A 109 -7.95 -15.58 -1.66
N SER A 110 -8.16 -14.61 -2.56
CA SER A 110 -9.47 -14.26 -3.10
C SER A 110 -9.91 -15.28 -4.16
N ALA A 111 -11.12 -15.80 -4.04
CA ALA A 111 -11.69 -16.75 -5.02
C ALA A 111 -11.91 -16.10 -6.40
N ASP A 112 -12.09 -14.79 -6.46
CA ASP A 112 -12.34 -14.00 -7.68
C ASP A 112 -11.08 -13.34 -8.26
N ALA A 113 -9.89 -13.65 -7.73
CA ALA A 113 -8.64 -13.00 -8.16
C ALA A 113 -8.38 -13.11 -9.66
N ARG A 114 -8.72 -14.26 -10.28
CA ARG A 114 -8.55 -14.46 -11.73
C ARG A 114 -9.53 -13.62 -12.53
N SER A 115 -10.78 -13.52 -12.11
CA SER A 115 -11.79 -12.67 -12.76
C SER A 115 -11.40 -11.21 -12.70
N ARG A 116 -10.95 -10.73 -11.53
CA ARG A 116 -10.46 -9.36 -11.36
C ARG A 116 -9.21 -9.08 -12.18
N MET A 117 -8.35 -10.07 -12.38
CA MET A 117 -7.19 -9.95 -13.27
C MET A 117 -7.64 -9.66 -14.71
N GLU A 118 -8.59 -10.44 -15.23
CA GLU A 118 -9.11 -10.25 -16.59
C GLU A 118 -9.79 -8.88 -16.76
N GLU A 119 -10.61 -8.48 -15.80
CA GLU A 119 -11.24 -7.15 -15.77
C GLU A 119 -10.20 -6.02 -15.79
N ALA A 120 -9.15 -6.13 -14.97
CA ALA A 120 -8.07 -5.14 -14.92
C ALA A 120 -7.29 -5.07 -16.23
N ILE A 121 -6.97 -6.21 -16.86
CA ILE A 121 -6.30 -6.27 -18.15
C ILE A 121 -7.11 -5.55 -19.22
N ASP A 122 -8.42 -5.76 -19.25
CA ASP A 122 -9.32 -5.14 -20.22
C ASP A 122 -9.50 -3.64 -19.93
N LEU A 123 -9.69 -3.27 -18.66
CA LEU A 123 -9.83 -1.87 -18.24
C LEU A 123 -8.59 -1.04 -18.59
N LEU A 124 -7.39 -1.59 -18.40
CA LEU A 124 -6.13 -0.93 -18.68
C LEU A 124 -5.71 -1.04 -20.15
N GLY A 125 -6.39 -1.84 -20.97
CA GLY A 125 -6.07 -2.02 -22.38
C GLY A 125 -4.70 -2.66 -22.65
N ILE A 126 -4.19 -3.46 -21.71
CA ILE A 126 -2.84 -4.04 -21.78
C ILE A 126 -2.79 -5.44 -22.39
N ARG A 127 -3.89 -5.96 -22.90
CA ARG A 127 -3.97 -7.33 -23.45
C ARG A 127 -2.89 -7.61 -24.51
N GLY A 128 -2.61 -6.65 -25.38
CA GLY A 128 -1.55 -6.77 -26.40
C GLY A 128 -0.12 -6.74 -25.86
N LEU A 129 0.06 -6.38 -24.58
CA LEU A 129 1.38 -6.29 -23.95
C LEU A 129 1.72 -7.51 -23.08
N LEU A 130 0.78 -8.42 -22.88
CA LEU A 130 0.91 -9.53 -21.93
C LEU A 130 2.11 -10.45 -22.19
N GLY A 131 2.51 -10.60 -23.45
CA GLY A 131 3.68 -11.40 -23.82
C GLY A 131 5.02 -10.69 -23.71
N ARG A 132 5.04 -9.38 -23.44
CA ARG A 132 6.27 -8.58 -23.37
C ARG A 132 6.91 -8.66 -21.99
N LYS A 133 8.23 -8.49 -21.95
CA LYS A 133 8.98 -8.28 -20.70
C LYS A 133 9.05 -6.77 -20.36
N PRO A 134 9.31 -6.40 -19.08
CA PRO A 134 9.31 -5.00 -18.65
C PRO A 134 10.29 -4.08 -19.44
N ALA A 135 11.37 -4.63 -19.95
CA ALA A 135 12.36 -3.85 -20.72
C ALA A 135 12.00 -3.66 -22.21
N GLN A 136 10.89 -4.19 -22.66
CA GLN A 136 10.39 -4.11 -24.04
C GLN A 136 9.20 -3.15 -24.14
#